data_18fb7a2fee3bd923b3b235a7077aec83
#
_entry.id   18fb7a2fee3bd923b3b235a7077aec83
#
_cell.length_a   1.000
_cell.length_b   1.000
_cell.length_c   1.000
_cell.angle_alpha   90.00
_cell.angle_beta   90.00
_cell.angle_gamma   90.00
#
_symmetry.space_group_name_H-M   'P 1'
#
loop_
_entity.id
_entity.type
_entity.pdbx_description
1 polymer ?
#
loop_
_entity_poly.entity_id
_entity_poly.type
_entity_poly.pdbx_seq_one_letter_code
_entity_poly.pdbx_strand_id
1 'polypeptide(L)'
;LQERLARGLGRGTSAQFRGLDPHSRLFLSGRGEGFKVTPYGAEGQRRFLCRPILETFSKLFRYGGLQDVSALSARRALAMRLVERGADESQIGNLLGISDRGAVRELLGQHRPALVQLMDDLL
;
A
#
# COMPACT_ATOMS: atom_id res chain seq x y z
N LEU A 1 -8.42 -10.14 -15.30
CA LEU A 1 -7.71 -10.20 -16.57
C LEU A 1 -8.68 -10.37 -17.75
N GLN A 2 -9.59 -11.35 -17.69
CA GLN A 2 -10.60 -11.60 -18.74
C GLN A 2 -11.52 -10.40 -18.94
N GLU A 3 -11.94 -9.74 -17.87
CA GLU A 3 -12.79 -8.55 -17.95
C GLU A 3 -12.05 -7.37 -18.63
N ARG A 4 -10.76 -7.18 -18.37
CA ARG A 4 -9.93 -6.18 -19.05
C ARG A 4 -9.86 -6.42 -20.54
N LEU A 5 -9.66 -7.68 -20.94
CA LEU A 5 -9.60 -8.07 -22.34
C LEU A 5 -10.95 -7.88 -23.03
N ALA A 6 -12.04 -8.23 -22.38
CA ALA A 6 -13.41 -8.07 -22.92
C ALA A 6 -13.75 -6.58 -23.16
N ARG A 7 -13.30 -5.67 -22.29
CA ARG A 7 -13.47 -4.23 -22.47
C ARG A 7 -12.50 -3.60 -23.47
N GLY A 8 -11.58 -4.38 -24.06
CA GLY A 8 -10.53 -3.87 -24.96
C GLY A 8 -9.44 -3.07 -24.23
N LEU A 9 -9.45 -3.06 -22.92
CA LEU A 9 -8.46 -2.34 -22.10
C LEU A 9 -7.18 -3.16 -22.01
N GLY A 10 -6.05 -2.54 -22.24
CA GLY A 10 -4.75 -3.19 -22.17
C GLY A 10 -4.44 -4.09 -23.38
N ARG A 11 -5.01 -3.79 -24.53
CA ARG A 11 -4.59 -4.41 -25.79
C ARG A 11 -3.15 -4.00 -26.07
N GLY A 12 -2.24 -4.94 -25.88
CA GLY A 12 -0.87 -4.80 -26.31
C GLY A 12 -0.72 -5.23 -27.76
N THR A 13 0.33 -4.77 -28.38
CA THR A 13 0.72 -5.15 -29.76
C THR A 13 1.35 -6.54 -29.82
N SER A 14 1.63 -7.15 -28.69
CA SER A 14 2.38 -8.40 -28.59
C SER A 14 1.48 -9.58 -28.19
N ALA A 15 1.42 -10.58 -29.05
CA ALA A 15 0.82 -11.89 -28.75
C ALA A 15 1.48 -12.56 -27.50
N GLN A 16 2.74 -12.20 -27.21
CA GLN A 16 3.49 -12.68 -26.05
C GLN A 16 2.82 -12.34 -24.71
N PHE A 17 2.13 -11.20 -24.64
CA PHE A 17 1.44 -10.73 -23.45
C PHE A 17 -0.09 -11.00 -23.48
N ARG A 18 -0.54 -11.85 -24.37
CA ARG A 18 -1.94 -12.21 -24.54
C ARG A 18 -2.87 -10.99 -24.68
N GLY A 19 -2.42 -10.01 -25.44
CA GLY A 19 -3.18 -8.79 -25.69
C GLY A 19 -3.07 -7.72 -24.60
N LEU A 20 -2.24 -7.90 -23.57
CA LEU A 20 -1.91 -6.87 -22.59
C LEU A 20 -0.61 -6.18 -22.98
N ASP A 21 -0.63 -4.84 -22.99
CA ASP A 21 0.57 -4.04 -23.10
C ASP A 21 1.41 -4.20 -21.82
N PRO A 22 2.70 -4.61 -21.91
CA PRO A 22 3.58 -4.75 -20.75
C PRO A 22 3.83 -3.42 -20.02
N HIS A 23 3.71 -2.30 -20.71
CA HIS A 23 3.85 -0.97 -20.12
C HIS A 23 2.52 -0.45 -19.53
N SER A 24 1.39 -1.13 -19.77
CA SER A 24 0.13 -0.73 -19.20
C SER A 24 0.08 -1.00 -17.69
N ARG A 25 -0.56 -0.12 -16.95
CA ARG A 25 -0.76 -0.31 -15.52
C ARG A 25 -1.74 -1.46 -15.27
N LEU A 26 -1.48 -2.27 -14.25
CA LEU A 26 -2.34 -3.38 -13.88
C LEU A 26 -3.73 -2.90 -13.43
N PHE A 27 -3.78 -1.82 -12.66
CA PHE A 27 -5.03 -1.21 -12.20
C PHE A 27 -5.33 0.04 -13.00
N LEU A 28 -6.53 0.09 -13.54
CA LEU A 28 -7.04 1.20 -14.34
C LEU A 28 -8.30 1.77 -13.71
N SER A 29 -8.55 3.05 -13.98
CA SER A 29 -9.81 3.72 -13.65
C SER A 29 -10.98 3.10 -14.43
N GLY A 30 -12.21 3.44 -14.06
CA GLY A 30 -13.41 3.03 -14.81
C GLY A 30 -13.43 3.49 -16.28
N ARG A 31 -12.61 4.47 -16.63
CA ARG A 31 -12.43 4.95 -18.01
C ARG A 31 -11.31 4.22 -18.77
N GLY A 32 -10.64 3.26 -18.13
CA GLY A 32 -9.54 2.53 -18.74
C GLY A 32 -8.19 3.26 -18.73
N GLU A 33 -8.09 4.36 -17.99
CA GLU A 33 -6.87 5.17 -17.87
C GLU A 33 -6.12 4.82 -16.57
N GLY A 34 -4.81 5.06 -16.57
CA GLY A 34 -4.03 4.99 -15.34
C GLY A 34 -4.46 6.06 -14.33
N PHE A 35 -4.39 5.73 -13.05
CA PHE A 35 -4.66 6.72 -12.00
C PHE A 35 -3.62 7.84 -12.02
N LYS A 36 -4.09 9.07 -11.93
CA LYS A 36 -3.22 10.25 -11.80
C LYS A 36 -2.55 10.26 -10.44
N VAL A 37 -1.25 10.48 -10.46
CA VAL A 37 -0.41 10.62 -9.27
C VAL A 37 0.03 12.07 -9.18
N THR A 38 -0.24 12.71 -8.05
CA THR A 38 0.10 14.12 -7.83
C THR A 38 1.34 14.18 -6.93
N PRO A 39 2.40 14.87 -7.35
CA PRO A 39 3.54 15.12 -6.48
C PRO A 39 3.16 16.13 -5.39
N TYR A 40 3.69 15.94 -4.19
CA TYR A 40 3.57 16.87 -3.08
C TYR A 40 4.85 16.87 -2.23
N GLY A 41 5.06 17.93 -1.45
CA GLY A 41 6.25 18.12 -0.63
C GLY A 41 7.25 19.11 -1.23
N ALA A 42 8.28 19.47 -0.46
CA ALA A 42 9.33 20.36 -0.88
C ALA A 42 10.26 19.74 -1.92
N GLU A 43 10.95 20.58 -2.67
CA GLU A 43 11.98 20.14 -3.61
C GLU A 43 13.05 19.32 -2.89
N GLY A 44 13.37 18.14 -3.43
CA GLY A 44 14.28 17.15 -2.79
C GLY A 44 13.59 16.11 -1.90
N GLN A 45 12.34 16.33 -1.47
CA GLN A 45 11.54 15.35 -0.70
C GLN A 45 10.20 15.07 -1.35
N ARG A 46 10.15 15.07 -2.68
CA ARG A 46 8.91 14.84 -3.41
C ARG A 46 8.33 13.47 -3.09
N ARG A 47 7.12 13.47 -2.57
CA ARG A 47 6.28 12.28 -2.39
C ARG A 47 5.18 12.31 -3.44
N PHE A 48 4.58 11.16 -3.69
CA PHE A 48 3.52 11.02 -4.68
C PHE A 48 2.25 10.54 -4.00
N LEU A 49 1.14 11.15 -4.36
CA LEU A 49 -0.19 10.83 -3.83
C LEU A 49 -1.13 10.44 -4.97
N CYS A 50 -1.79 9.30 -4.82
CA CYS A 50 -2.85 8.87 -5.70
C CYS A 50 -4.21 9.03 -5.01
N ARG A 51 -4.82 10.22 -5.10
CA ARG A 51 -6.10 10.53 -4.45
C ARG A 51 -7.22 9.55 -4.79
N PRO A 52 -7.44 9.16 -6.07
CA PRO A 52 -8.52 8.24 -6.39
C PRO A 52 -8.43 6.89 -5.69
N ILE A 53 -7.20 6.38 -5.50
CA ILE A 53 -6.97 5.12 -4.75
C ILE A 53 -7.29 5.32 -3.28
N LEU A 54 -6.81 6.41 -2.67
CA LEU A 54 -7.08 6.71 -1.26
C LEU A 54 -8.57 6.90 -0.98
N GLU A 55 -9.29 7.60 -1.86
CA GLU A 55 -10.72 7.78 -1.76
C GLU A 55 -11.49 6.46 -1.88
N THR A 56 -11.05 5.57 -2.77
CA THR A 56 -11.62 4.23 -2.91
C THR A 56 -11.45 3.42 -1.62
N PHE A 57 -10.26 3.40 -1.03
CA PHE A 57 -10.03 2.73 0.24
C PHE A 57 -10.87 3.32 1.36
N SER A 58 -10.96 4.65 1.46
CA SER A 58 -11.78 5.31 2.47
C SER A 58 -13.27 4.95 2.35
N LYS A 59 -13.78 4.86 1.12
CA LYS A 59 -15.15 4.41 0.87
C LYS A 59 -15.35 2.95 1.28
N LEU A 60 -14.43 2.06 0.92
CA LEU A 60 -14.50 0.65 1.27
C LEU A 60 -14.49 0.44 2.79
N PHE A 61 -13.62 1.11 3.52
CA PHE A 61 -13.58 1.03 4.98
C PHE A 61 -14.89 1.53 5.60
N ARG A 62 -15.42 2.65 5.11
CA ARG A 62 -16.69 3.19 5.58
C ARG A 62 -17.87 2.24 5.31
N TYR A 63 -17.94 1.62 4.13
CA TYR A 63 -18.96 0.60 3.81
C TYR A 63 -18.81 -0.65 4.68
N GLY A 64 -17.60 -1.00 5.09
CA GLY A 64 -17.33 -2.07 6.05
C GLY A 64 -17.59 -1.68 7.51
N GLY A 65 -18.14 -0.48 7.79
CA GLY A 65 -18.39 -0.01 9.15
C GLY A 65 -17.14 0.41 9.93
N LEU A 66 -15.99 0.51 9.26
CA LEU A 66 -14.72 0.93 9.86
C LEU A 66 -14.59 2.45 9.76
N GLN A 67 -14.74 3.13 10.90
CA GLN A 67 -14.51 4.56 11.01
C GLN A 67 -13.05 4.83 11.40
N ASP A 68 -12.52 5.97 10.98
CA ASP A 68 -11.15 6.42 11.31
C ASP A 68 -10.02 5.47 10.90
N VAL A 69 -10.29 4.55 9.96
CA VAL A 69 -9.30 3.62 9.41
C VAL A 69 -8.82 4.11 8.05
N SER A 70 -7.51 4.14 7.88
CA SER A 70 -6.85 4.46 6.62
C SER A 70 -6.07 3.24 6.09
N ALA A 71 -5.65 3.30 4.83
CA ALA A 71 -4.75 2.29 4.28
C ALA A 71 -3.43 2.20 5.07
N LEU A 72 -2.96 3.31 5.62
CA LEU A 72 -1.77 3.35 6.49
C LEU A 72 -2.04 2.65 7.84
N SER A 73 -3.22 2.87 8.45
CA SER A 73 -3.61 2.18 9.69
C SER A 73 -3.68 0.67 9.49
N ALA A 74 -4.27 0.22 8.38
CA ALA A 74 -4.34 -1.20 8.03
C ALA A 74 -2.94 -1.80 7.81
N ARG A 75 -2.07 -1.07 7.10
CA ARG A 75 -0.67 -1.47 6.88
C ARG A 75 0.10 -1.60 8.19
N ARG A 76 -0.11 -0.65 9.12
CA ARG A 76 0.47 -0.71 10.47
C ARG A 76 -0.01 -1.92 11.25
N ALA A 77 -1.31 -2.15 11.28
CA ALA A 77 -1.89 -3.29 11.97
C ALA A 77 -1.33 -4.62 11.45
N LEU A 78 -1.15 -4.74 10.12
CA LEU A 78 -0.52 -5.91 9.52
C LEU A 78 0.96 -6.04 9.94
N ALA A 79 1.73 -4.95 9.90
CA ALA A 79 3.13 -4.94 10.31
C ALA A 79 3.28 -5.41 11.78
N MET A 80 2.43 -4.92 12.67
CA MET A 80 2.41 -5.32 14.07
C MET A 80 2.13 -6.81 14.25
N ARG A 81 1.12 -7.34 13.55
CA ARG A 81 0.82 -8.78 13.58
C ARG A 81 1.96 -9.64 13.06
N LEU A 82 2.74 -9.14 12.10
CA LEU A 82 3.92 -9.84 11.60
C LEU A 82 5.03 -9.87 12.66
N VAL A 83 5.25 -8.75 13.37
CA VAL A 83 6.19 -8.70 14.50
C VAL A 83 5.79 -9.69 15.61
N GLU A 84 4.52 -9.72 16.00
CA GLU A 84 4.00 -10.65 17.01
C GLU A 84 4.20 -12.11 16.61
N ARG A 85 4.28 -12.39 15.32
CA ARG A 85 4.58 -13.72 14.77
C ARG A 85 6.07 -13.98 14.55
N GLY A 86 6.93 -13.07 14.98
CA GLY A 86 8.38 -13.21 14.93
C GLY A 86 9.02 -12.81 13.60
N ALA A 87 8.30 -12.09 12.73
CA ALA A 87 8.87 -11.58 11.47
C ALA A 87 9.88 -10.48 11.77
N ASP A 88 11.03 -10.51 11.08
CA ASP A 88 12.03 -9.46 11.15
C ASP A 88 11.69 -8.25 10.22
N GLU A 89 12.44 -7.15 10.36
CA GLU A 89 12.25 -5.93 9.57
C GLU A 89 12.34 -6.18 8.05
N SER A 90 13.21 -7.09 7.64
CA SER A 90 13.42 -7.42 6.22
C SER A 90 12.22 -8.17 5.64
N GLN A 91 11.71 -9.13 6.39
CA GLN A 91 10.52 -9.90 6.02
C GLN A 91 9.28 -8.98 5.94
N ILE A 92 9.13 -8.10 6.92
CA ILE A 92 8.04 -7.10 6.95
C ILE A 92 8.15 -6.16 5.74
N GLY A 93 9.35 -5.64 5.47
CA GLY A 93 9.60 -4.79 4.32
C GLY A 93 9.23 -5.47 3.00
N ASN A 94 9.66 -6.70 2.80
CA ASN A 94 9.36 -7.49 1.60
C ASN A 94 7.86 -7.72 1.42
N LEU A 95 7.16 -8.11 2.49
CA LEU A 95 5.72 -8.36 2.45
C LEU A 95 4.89 -7.10 2.20
N LEU A 96 5.34 -5.97 2.74
CA LEU A 96 4.64 -4.69 2.60
C LEU A 96 5.11 -3.86 1.38
N GLY A 97 6.09 -4.35 0.63
CA GLY A 97 6.67 -3.62 -0.50
C GLY A 97 7.40 -2.34 -0.05
N ILE A 98 8.07 -2.37 1.09
CA ILE A 98 8.86 -1.26 1.63
C ILE A 98 10.33 -1.62 1.49
N SER A 99 11.04 -0.93 0.60
CA SER A 99 12.46 -1.20 0.33
C SER A 99 13.39 -0.58 1.38
N ASP A 100 12.94 0.50 2.01
CA ASP A 100 13.73 1.21 3.01
C ASP A 100 13.46 0.67 4.43
N ARG A 101 14.50 0.17 5.07
CA ARG A 101 14.43 -0.31 6.47
C ARG A 101 14.08 0.80 7.46
N GLY A 102 14.50 2.03 7.19
CA GLY A 102 14.13 3.18 8.01
C GLY A 102 12.62 3.40 8.02
N ALA A 103 11.98 3.29 6.84
CA ALA A 103 10.53 3.39 6.72
C ALA A 103 9.79 2.23 7.42
N VAL A 104 10.38 1.01 7.46
CA VAL A 104 9.82 -0.11 8.26
C VAL A 104 9.89 0.20 9.74
N ARG A 105 11.03 0.71 10.22
CA ARG A 105 11.19 1.12 11.62
C ARG A 105 10.26 2.26 12.01
N GLU A 106 10.09 3.24 11.14
CA GLU A 106 9.14 4.33 11.36
C GLU A 106 7.71 3.80 11.44
N LEU A 107 7.33 2.87 10.56
CA LEU A 107 6.03 2.22 10.59
C LEU A 107 5.79 1.47 11.91
N LEU A 108 6.80 0.81 12.44
CA LEU A 108 6.78 0.06 13.70
C LEU A 108 7.02 0.96 14.93
N GLY A 109 7.78 2.03 14.78
CA GLY A 109 8.33 2.84 15.87
C GLY A 109 7.31 3.61 16.71
N GLN A 110 6.10 3.77 16.25
CA GLN A 110 5.02 4.38 17.03
C GLN A 110 4.43 3.43 18.08
N HIS A 111 4.93 2.19 18.17
CA HIS A 111 4.50 1.21 19.17
C HIS A 111 5.57 0.87 20.21
N ARG A 112 6.75 1.48 20.12
CA ARG A 112 7.82 1.31 21.12
C ARG A 112 7.48 1.75 22.55
N PRO A 113 6.57 2.72 22.80
CA PRO A 113 6.21 3.06 24.16
C PRO A 113 5.62 1.89 24.96
N ALA A 114 4.88 1.01 24.32
CA ALA A 114 4.26 -0.13 25.01
C ALA A 114 5.27 -1.21 25.45
N LEU A 115 6.34 -1.44 24.68
CA LEU A 115 7.37 -2.41 25.06
C LEU A 115 8.28 -1.90 26.18
N VAL A 116 8.61 -0.62 26.18
CA VAL A 116 9.36 0.02 27.27
C VAL A 116 8.52 0.04 28.54
N GLN A 117 7.24 0.36 28.43
CA GLN A 117 6.30 0.36 29.55
C GLN A 117 6.07 -1.05 30.13
N LEU A 118 5.98 -2.07 29.27
CA LEU A 118 5.90 -3.48 29.71
C LEU A 118 7.19 -3.96 30.39
N MET A 119 8.34 -3.46 29.98
CA MET A 119 9.61 -3.79 30.65
C MET A 119 9.76 -3.07 31.99
N ASP A 120 9.28 -1.84 32.11
CA ASP A 120 9.27 -1.09 33.38
C ASP A 120 8.28 -1.68 34.39
N ASP A 121 7.16 -2.24 33.91
CA ASP A 121 6.17 -2.94 34.75
C ASP A 121 6.63 -4.35 35.19
N LEU A 122 7.68 -4.90 34.57
CA LEU A 122 8.27 -6.21 34.91
C LEU A 122 9.50 -6.11 35.84
N LEU A 123 10.01 -4.92 36.08
CA LEU A 123 11.09 -4.60 36.99
C LEU A 123 10.56 -3.99 38.30
#